data_22acdfe6839495f0ec982866a3b46069
#
_entry.id   22acdfe6839495f0ec982866a3b46069
#
_cell.length_a   1.000
_cell.length_b   1.000
_cell.length_c   1.000
_cell.angle_alpha   90.00
_cell.angle_beta   90.00
_cell.angle_gamma   90.00
#
_symmetry.space_group_name_H-M   'P 1'
#
loop_
_entity.id
_entity.type
_entity.pdbx_description
1 polymer ?
#
loop_
_entity_poly.entity_id
_entity_poly.type
_entity_poly.pdbx_seq_one_letter_code
_entity_poly.pdbx_strand_id
1 'polypeptide(L)'
;LIRVNITIETDEDDLIGGFRLVNGDTVWHNGPVIEALERGAVLLLDEIDLASNKILCLQSVLEGKGVFLKKIGKYVTPKAGFNVIATANTKGKGSDDGRFVGTNILNEAFLERFPITFEQDYPTASVEEKILRNMGCDTIFAENLVKWAGVIRKTFFDGGVDEVITTRRLVHIAQAMEIFSDRLTAVNMCINRFDDDTKQSFLDLYT
;
A
#
# COMPACT_ATOMS: atom_id res chain seq x y z
N LEU A 1 -7.59 -12.07 8.27
CA LEU A 1 -7.29 -10.72 7.79
C LEU A 1 -8.42 -10.23 6.89
N ILE A 2 -8.92 -9.02 7.16
CA ILE A 2 -9.86 -8.30 6.30
C ILE A 2 -9.13 -7.05 5.81
N ARG A 3 -8.99 -6.88 4.48
CA ARG A 3 -8.29 -5.76 3.86
C ARG A 3 -9.30 -4.81 3.23
N VAL A 4 -9.09 -3.53 3.43
CA VAL A 4 -9.85 -2.44 2.82
C VAL A 4 -8.88 -1.47 2.18
N ASN A 5 -8.99 -1.26 0.88
CA ASN A 5 -8.25 -0.19 0.20
C ASN A 5 -8.99 1.12 0.44
N ILE A 6 -8.30 2.07 1.04
CA ILE A 6 -8.86 3.38 1.33
C ILE A 6 -8.68 4.29 0.11
N THR A 7 -9.69 5.09 -0.15
CA THR A 7 -9.68 6.13 -1.19
C THR A 7 -10.24 7.42 -0.62
N ILE A 8 -10.14 8.50 -1.35
CA ILE A 8 -10.73 9.79 -0.94
C ILE A 8 -12.26 9.72 -0.79
N GLU A 9 -12.90 8.81 -1.53
CA GLU A 9 -14.36 8.61 -1.50
C GLU A 9 -14.82 7.68 -0.38
N THR A 10 -13.90 6.91 0.22
CA THR A 10 -14.24 5.94 1.28
C THR A 10 -14.96 6.62 2.43
N ASP A 11 -16.12 6.10 2.81
CA ASP A 11 -16.97 6.69 3.83
C ASP A 11 -17.50 5.69 4.88
N GLU A 12 -18.38 6.17 5.76
CA GLU A 12 -18.97 5.35 6.82
C GLU A 12 -19.80 4.18 6.27
N ASP A 13 -20.51 4.36 5.16
CA ASP A 13 -21.33 3.30 4.56
C ASP A 13 -20.46 2.20 3.94
N ASP A 14 -19.26 2.54 3.44
CA ASP A 14 -18.28 1.58 2.93
C ASP A 14 -17.61 0.80 4.06
N LEU A 15 -17.27 1.46 5.15
CA LEU A 15 -16.47 0.90 6.24
C LEU A 15 -17.33 0.19 7.30
N ILE A 16 -18.37 0.85 7.75
CA ILE A 16 -19.24 0.37 8.84
C ILE A 16 -20.40 -0.44 8.28
N GLY A 17 -21.02 0.06 7.22
CA GLY A 17 -22.14 -0.58 6.54
C GLY A 17 -23.32 0.35 6.32
N GLY A 18 -24.20 -0.10 5.45
CA GLY A 18 -25.34 0.67 5.01
C GLY A 18 -26.49 -0.20 4.50
N PHE A 19 -27.59 0.43 4.21
CA PHE A 19 -28.72 -0.23 3.58
C PHE A 19 -28.45 -0.46 2.10
N ARG A 20 -28.84 -1.63 1.61
CA ARG A 20 -28.79 -2.03 0.19
C ARG A 20 -30.15 -2.53 -0.24
N LEU A 21 -30.50 -2.27 -1.50
CA LEU A 21 -31.71 -2.82 -2.10
C LEU A 21 -31.43 -4.24 -2.60
N VAL A 22 -32.09 -5.22 -2.01
CA VAL A 22 -31.93 -6.64 -2.34
C VAL A 22 -33.33 -7.22 -2.64
N ASN A 23 -33.57 -7.66 -3.85
CA ASN A 23 -34.86 -8.24 -4.30
C ASN A 23 -36.10 -7.36 -3.99
N GLY A 24 -35.94 -6.04 -4.02
CA GLY A 24 -37.00 -5.08 -3.72
C GLY A 24 -37.11 -4.65 -2.24
N ASP A 25 -36.38 -5.30 -1.36
CA ASP A 25 -36.36 -4.98 0.08
C ASP A 25 -35.09 -4.19 0.45
N THR A 26 -35.23 -3.29 1.40
CA THR A 26 -34.11 -2.55 1.98
C THR A 26 -33.48 -3.34 3.12
N VAL A 27 -32.28 -3.87 2.91
CA VAL A 27 -31.59 -4.73 3.87
C VAL A 27 -30.29 -4.07 4.34
N TRP A 28 -30.01 -4.15 5.64
CA TRP A 28 -28.74 -3.73 6.19
C TRP A 28 -27.62 -4.71 5.82
N HIS A 29 -26.50 -4.17 5.32
CA HIS A 29 -25.27 -4.90 5.08
C HIS A 29 -24.14 -4.36 5.95
N ASN A 30 -23.49 -5.25 6.71
CA ASN A 30 -22.29 -4.89 7.46
C ASN A 30 -21.15 -4.55 6.52
N GLY A 31 -20.43 -3.49 6.86
CA GLY A 31 -19.14 -3.19 6.22
C GLY A 31 -18.00 -4.01 6.81
N PRO A 32 -16.81 -3.94 6.19
CA PRO A 32 -15.63 -4.74 6.57
C PRO A 32 -15.16 -4.49 8.00
N VAL A 33 -15.36 -3.30 8.54
CA VAL A 33 -15.03 -2.98 9.94
C VAL A 33 -15.91 -3.78 10.90
N ILE A 34 -17.20 -3.82 10.66
CA ILE A 34 -18.14 -4.58 11.49
C ILE A 34 -17.87 -6.08 11.36
N GLU A 35 -17.59 -6.55 10.17
CA GLU A 35 -17.19 -7.94 9.95
C GLU A 35 -15.92 -8.30 10.74
N ALA A 36 -14.90 -7.43 10.73
CA ALA A 36 -13.66 -7.62 11.48
C ALA A 36 -13.91 -7.66 13.00
N LEU A 37 -14.72 -6.74 13.52
CA LEU A 37 -15.11 -6.70 14.92
C LEU A 37 -15.83 -7.99 15.35
N GLU A 38 -16.84 -8.42 14.58
CA GLU A 38 -17.67 -9.59 14.91
C GLU A 38 -16.89 -10.91 14.78
N ARG A 39 -15.87 -10.97 13.91
CA ARG A 39 -15.03 -12.16 13.72
C ARG A 39 -13.78 -12.20 14.61
N GLY A 40 -13.41 -11.09 15.26
CA GLY A 40 -12.12 -10.98 15.95
C GLY A 40 -10.95 -11.03 14.95
N ALA A 41 -11.12 -10.47 13.76
CA ALA A 41 -10.13 -10.49 12.70
C ALA A 41 -9.24 -9.25 12.73
N VAL A 42 -8.04 -9.35 12.16
CA VAL A 42 -7.20 -8.18 11.87
C VAL A 42 -7.79 -7.43 10.69
N LEU A 43 -8.05 -6.13 10.88
CA LEU A 43 -8.48 -5.20 9.84
C LEU A 43 -7.25 -4.47 9.30
N LEU A 44 -7.00 -4.57 8.00
CA LEU A 44 -5.95 -3.83 7.29
C LEU A 44 -6.59 -2.68 6.50
N LEU A 45 -6.28 -1.46 6.90
CA LEU A 45 -6.62 -0.23 6.17
C LEU A 45 -5.43 0.12 5.26
N ASP A 46 -5.56 -0.18 3.98
CA ASP A 46 -4.47 0.02 3.02
C ASP A 46 -4.55 1.40 2.39
N GLU A 47 -3.41 2.10 2.32
CA GLU A 47 -3.29 3.47 1.81
C GLU A 47 -4.14 4.50 2.59
N ILE A 48 -4.07 4.45 3.93
CA ILE A 48 -4.92 5.29 4.80
C ILE A 48 -4.70 6.80 4.59
N ASP A 49 -3.57 7.20 4.09
CA ASP A 49 -3.23 8.59 3.76
C ASP A 49 -3.97 9.14 2.53
N LEU A 50 -4.72 8.31 1.80
CA LEU A 50 -5.70 8.76 0.81
C LEU A 50 -7.04 9.17 1.42
N ALA A 51 -7.29 8.83 2.70
CA ALA A 51 -8.57 9.05 3.34
C ALA A 51 -8.95 10.54 3.44
N SER A 52 -10.23 10.82 3.26
CA SER A 52 -10.82 12.10 3.65
C SER A 52 -11.16 12.10 5.15
N ASN A 53 -11.63 13.22 5.68
CA ASN A 53 -12.08 13.32 7.08
C ASN A 53 -13.22 12.35 7.45
N LYS A 54 -13.86 11.70 6.48
CA LYS A 54 -14.88 10.66 6.70
C LYS A 54 -14.32 9.45 7.47
N ILE A 55 -12.99 9.21 7.40
CA ILE A 55 -12.31 8.13 8.14
C ILE A 55 -12.44 8.27 9.66
N LEU A 56 -12.77 9.45 10.17
CA LEU A 56 -12.95 9.70 11.59
C LEU A 56 -14.07 8.87 12.22
N CYS A 57 -14.97 8.26 11.43
CA CYS A 57 -15.94 7.27 11.91
C CYS A 57 -15.28 6.07 12.60
N LEU A 58 -13.99 5.82 12.35
CA LEU A 58 -13.22 4.71 12.95
C LEU A 58 -12.60 5.05 14.31
N GLN A 59 -12.72 6.26 14.83
CA GLN A 59 -12.04 6.66 16.08
C GLN A 59 -12.31 5.72 17.25
N SER A 60 -13.58 5.35 17.50
CA SER A 60 -13.94 4.43 18.57
C SER A 60 -13.37 3.02 18.37
N VAL A 61 -13.31 2.58 17.14
CA VAL A 61 -12.75 1.27 16.76
C VAL A 61 -11.25 1.22 17.04
N LEU A 62 -10.52 2.26 16.66
CA LEU A 62 -9.07 2.39 16.90
C LEU A 62 -8.73 2.45 18.40
N GLU A 63 -9.64 2.95 19.23
CA GLU A 63 -9.52 2.93 20.68
C GLU A 63 -9.89 1.57 21.32
N GLY A 64 -10.15 0.54 20.51
CA GLY A 64 -10.58 -0.78 20.99
C GLY A 64 -12.01 -0.82 21.51
N LYS A 65 -12.80 0.22 21.23
CA LYS A 65 -14.21 0.31 21.60
C LYS A 65 -15.10 -0.24 20.50
N GLY A 66 -16.35 -0.53 20.84
CA GLY A 66 -17.35 -0.94 19.86
C GLY A 66 -17.94 0.23 19.08
N VAL A 67 -18.81 -0.11 18.14
CA VAL A 67 -19.53 0.83 17.27
C VAL A 67 -21.03 0.70 17.50
N PHE A 68 -21.70 1.82 17.68
CA PHE A 68 -23.16 1.87 17.68
C PHE A 68 -23.68 2.12 16.27
N LEU A 69 -24.33 1.11 15.70
CA LEU A 69 -24.95 1.17 14.37
C LEU A 69 -26.29 1.91 14.49
N LYS A 70 -26.25 3.24 14.40
CA LYS A 70 -27.39 4.13 14.61
C LYS A 70 -28.60 3.79 13.75
N LYS A 71 -28.35 3.39 12.48
CA LYS A 71 -29.40 3.08 11.49
C LYS A 71 -30.25 1.85 11.86
N ILE A 72 -29.72 0.93 12.66
CA ILE A 72 -30.38 -0.33 13.07
C ILE A 72 -30.43 -0.52 14.59
N GLY A 73 -29.99 0.46 15.37
CA GLY A 73 -30.06 0.42 16.84
C GLY A 73 -29.24 -0.70 17.50
N LYS A 74 -28.17 -1.18 16.85
CA LYS A 74 -27.34 -2.29 17.32
C LYS A 74 -25.96 -1.79 17.75
N TYR A 75 -25.47 -2.28 18.91
CA TYR A 75 -24.09 -2.06 19.32
C TYR A 75 -23.25 -3.29 19.01
N VAL A 76 -22.09 -3.10 18.40
CA VAL A 76 -21.13 -4.15 18.05
C VAL A 76 -19.86 -3.94 18.84
N THR A 77 -19.47 -4.93 19.63
CA THR A 77 -18.21 -4.94 20.39
C THR A 77 -17.14 -5.76 19.70
N PRO A 78 -15.86 -5.39 19.81
CA PRO A 78 -14.78 -6.18 19.24
C PRO A 78 -14.67 -7.53 19.94
N LYS A 79 -14.60 -8.62 19.18
CA LYS A 79 -14.26 -9.94 19.69
C LYS A 79 -12.75 -10.09 19.89
N ALA A 80 -12.34 -11.05 20.71
CA ALA A 80 -10.95 -11.36 20.95
C ALA A 80 -10.20 -11.66 19.63
N GLY A 81 -9.01 -11.09 19.48
CA GLY A 81 -8.20 -11.17 18.27
C GLY A 81 -8.40 -10.00 17.28
N PHE A 82 -9.42 -9.16 17.48
CA PHE A 82 -9.57 -7.96 16.67
C PHE A 82 -8.39 -7.01 16.87
N ASN A 83 -7.84 -6.52 15.78
CA ASN A 83 -6.81 -5.49 15.76
C ASN A 83 -6.89 -4.70 14.45
N VAL A 84 -6.30 -3.51 14.41
CA VAL A 84 -6.24 -2.67 13.23
C VAL A 84 -4.79 -2.40 12.84
N ILE A 85 -4.49 -2.56 11.58
CA ILE A 85 -3.22 -2.21 10.95
C ILE A 85 -3.52 -1.27 9.80
N ALA A 86 -2.68 -0.27 9.60
CA ALA A 86 -2.79 0.64 8.46
C ALA A 86 -1.47 0.72 7.70
N THR A 87 -1.54 0.97 6.38
CA THR A 87 -0.39 1.34 5.55
C THR A 87 -0.54 2.76 5.06
N ALA A 88 0.57 3.46 4.91
CA ALA A 88 0.62 4.82 4.38
C ALA A 88 1.96 5.06 3.68
N ASN A 89 1.97 5.90 2.65
CA ASN A 89 3.19 6.31 1.94
C ASN A 89 3.81 7.57 2.56
N THR A 90 3.02 8.40 3.26
CA THR A 90 3.42 9.73 3.76
C THR A 90 3.36 9.84 5.28
N LYS A 91 3.19 8.72 6.00
CA LYS A 91 2.96 8.71 7.46
C LYS A 91 1.74 9.58 7.87
N GLY A 92 0.81 9.83 6.95
CA GLY A 92 -0.38 10.67 7.17
C GLY A 92 -0.10 12.18 7.15
N LYS A 93 1.10 12.61 6.73
CA LYS A 93 1.51 14.03 6.68
C LYS A 93 1.34 14.68 5.31
N GLY A 94 0.84 13.94 4.32
CA GLY A 94 0.77 14.38 2.93
C GLY A 94 2.12 14.29 2.22
N SER A 95 2.14 14.59 0.92
CA SER A 95 3.35 14.57 0.09
C SER A 95 3.79 16.00 -0.22
N ASP A 96 4.84 16.46 0.44
CA ASP A 96 5.43 17.79 0.20
C ASP A 96 6.16 17.85 -1.14
N ASP A 97 6.65 16.73 -1.64
CA ASP A 97 7.42 16.61 -2.88
C ASP A 97 6.55 16.24 -4.11
N GLY A 98 5.24 16.10 -3.93
CA GLY A 98 4.29 15.77 -5.00
C GLY A 98 4.37 14.33 -5.53
N ARG A 99 5.20 13.46 -4.97
CA ARG A 99 5.37 12.06 -5.42
C ARG A 99 4.15 11.20 -5.15
N PHE A 100 3.44 11.50 -4.07
CA PHE A 100 2.23 10.79 -3.67
C PHE A 100 1.01 11.70 -3.83
N VAL A 101 0.74 12.08 -5.08
CA VAL A 101 -0.41 12.92 -5.44
C VAL A 101 -1.70 12.24 -4.94
N GLY A 102 -2.56 13.05 -4.31
CA GLY A 102 -3.84 12.57 -3.75
C GLY A 102 -3.77 12.14 -2.29
N THR A 103 -2.58 12.09 -1.67
CA THR A 103 -2.49 11.89 -0.23
C THR A 103 -2.93 13.15 0.53
N ASN A 104 -3.60 12.92 1.65
CA ASN A 104 -4.12 13.97 2.51
C ASN A 104 -3.30 14.07 3.81
N ILE A 105 -3.33 15.23 4.44
CA ILE A 105 -2.85 15.38 5.80
C ILE A 105 -3.96 14.86 6.71
N LEU A 106 -3.70 13.75 7.40
CA LEU A 106 -4.63 13.16 8.34
C LEU A 106 -4.65 13.95 9.66
N ASN A 107 -5.81 13.93 10.32
CA ASN A 107 -5.95 14.55 11.63
C ASN A 107 -4.97 13.92 12.64
N GLU A 108 -4.19 14.74 13.35
CA GLU A 108 -3.19 14.27 14.31
C GLU A 108 -3.79 13.41 15.41
N ALA A 109 -4.95 13.81 15.95
CA ALA A 109 -5.63 13.01 16.96
C ALA A 109 -6.10 11.64 16.44
N PHE A 110 -6.32 11.49 15.14
CA PHE A 110 -6.58 10.20 14.50
C PHE A 110 -5.31 9.36 14.40
N LEU A 111 -4.18 9.96 14.01
CA LEU A 111 -2.88 9.29 13.92
C LEU A 111 -2.37 8.81 15.27
N GLU A 112 -2.59 9.58 16.33
CA GLU A 112 -2.27 9.23 17.74
C GLU A 112 -2.92 7.91 18.20
N ARG A 113 -3.98 7.46 17.53
CA ARG A 113 -4.64 6.18 17.81
C ARG A 113 -3.92 4.97 17.23
N PHE A 114 -2.84 5.19 16.47
CA PHE A 114 -1.90 4.17 16.03
C PHE A 114 -0.63 4.26 16.88
N PRO A 115 -0.56 3.54 18.01
CA PRO A 115 0.52 3.74 19.00
C PRO A 115 1.89 3.26 18.52
N ILE A 116 1.92 2.46 17.46
CA ILE A 116 3.16 1.88 16.91
C ILE A 116 3.22 2.20 15.42
N THR A 117 4.32 2.82 14.99
CA THR A 117 4.62 3.10 13.59
C THR A 117 5.91 2.41 13.20
N PHE A 118 5.86 1.59 12.16
CA PHE A 118 7.03 0.98 11.53
C PHE A 118 7.33 1.70 10.22
N GLU A 119 8.58 2.03 10.01
CA GLU A 119 9.08 2.43 8.71
C GLU A 119 9.65 1.19 8.02
N GLN A 120 9.08 0.84 6.86
CA GLN A 120 9.49 -0.35 6.12
C GLN A 120 10.47 0.05 5.04
N ASP A 121 11.72 -0.26 5.24
CA ASP A 121 12.77 -0.14 4.23
C ASP A 121 12.63 -1.19 3.12
N TYR A 122 13.43 -1.01 2.05
CA TYR A 122 13.58 -2.05 1.04
C TYR A 122 14.09 -3.35 1.66
N PRO A 123 13.69 -4.50 1.12
CA PRO A 123 14.28 -5.78 1.51
C PRO A 123 15.79 -5.76 1.31
N THR A 124 16.52 -6.59 2.08
CA THR A 124 17.95 -6.78 1.85
C THR A 124 18.23 -7.36 0.46
N ALA A 125 19.41 -7.11 -0.09
CA ALA A 125 19.80 -7.61 -1.41
C ALA A 125 19.57 -9.13 -1.56
N SER A 126 19.94 -9.90 -0.54
CA SER A 126 19.76 -11.35 -0.54
C SER A 126 18.27 -11.78 -0.58
N VAL A 127 17.39 -11.01 0.02
CA VAL A 127 15.94 -11.26 -0.03
C VAL A 127 15.38 -10.89 -1.40
N GLU A 128 15.79 -9.75 -1.99
CA GLU A 128 15.36 -9.36 -3.34
C GLU A 128 15.85 -10.36 -4.39
N GLU A 129 17.09 -10.82 -4.33
CA GLU A 129 17.62 -11.88 -5.20
C GLU A 129 16.80 -13.18 -5.07
N LYS A 130 16.42 -13.55 -3.85
CA LYS A 130 15.57 -14.72 -3.63
C LYS A 130 14.18 -14.54 -4.23
N ILE A 131 13.59 -13.35 -4.12
CA ILE A 131 12.29 -13.03 -4.75
C ILE A 131 12.41 -13.22 -6.26
N LEU A 132 13.42 -12.63 -6.90
CA LEU A 132 13.61 -12.69 -8.36
C LEU A 132 13.89 -14.13 -8.85
N ARG A 133 14.71 -14.89 -8.12
CA ARG A 133 14.96 -16.30 -8.44
C ARG A 133 13.71 -17.16 -8.33
N ASN A 134 12.86 -16.92 -7.33
CA ASN A 134 11.58 -17.61 -7.21
C ASN A 134 10.61 -17.29 -8.36
N MET A 135 10.86 -16.19 -9.07
CA MET A 135 10.12 -15.80 -10.27
C MET A 135 10.77 -16.32 -11.57
N GLY A 136 11.77 -17.20 -11.49
CA GLY A 136 12.40 -17.81 -12.65
C GLY A 136 13.62 -17.07 -13.20
N CYS A 137 14.06 -15.96 -12.58
CA CYS A 137 15.31 -15.32 -12.96
C CYS A 137 16.50 -16.23 -12.61
N ASP A 138 17.45 -16.33 -13.52
CA ASP A 138 18.74 -16.95 -13.20
C ASP A 138 19.52 -16.11 -12.18
N THR A 139 20.47 -16.73 -11.50
CA THR A 139 21.22 -16.11 -10.41
C THR A 139 21.94 -14.83 -10.84
N ILE A 140 22.60 -14.85 -11.99
CA ILE A 140 23.39 -13.70 -12.49
C ILE A 140 22.48 -12.52 -12.80
N PHE A 141 21.35 -12.79 -13.44
CA PHE A 141 20.38 -11.74 -13.76
C PHE A 141 19.76 -11.12 -12.50
N ALA A 142 19.38 -11.95 -11.52
CA ALA A 142 18.86 -11.48 -10.24
C ALA A 142 19.87 -10.61 -9.48
N GLU A 143 21.13 -11.04 -9.37
CA GLU A 143 22.20 -10.28 -8.73
C GLU A 143 22.46 -8.93 -9.41
N ASN A 144 22.52 -8.92 -10.74
CA ASN A 144 22.74 -7.69 -11.52
C ASN A 144 21.60 -6.69 -11.33
N LEU A 145 20.34 -7.15 -11.38
CA LEU A 145 19.16 -6.30 -11.14
C LEU A 145 19.16 -5.70 -9.74
N VAL A 146 19.49 -6.48 -8.71
CA VAL A 146 19.52 -6.00 -7.34
C VAL A 146 20.66 -5.00 -7.10
N LYS A 147 21.85 -5.25 -7.64
CA LYS A 147 22.97 -4.31 -7.60
C LYS A 147 22.62 -2.99 -8.30
N TRP A 148 22.09 -3.07 -9.51
CA TRP A 148 21.64 -1.92 -10.29
C TRP A 148 20.61 -1.07 -9.53
N ALA A 149 19.57 -1.71 -8.99
CA ALA A 149 18.57 -1.02 -8.18
C ALA A 149 19.18 -0.39 -6.92
N GLY A 150 20.14 -1.05 -6.29
CA GLY A 150 20.86 -0.55 -5.12
C GLY A 150 21.64 0.74 -5.40
N VAL A 151 22.33 0.81 -6.53
CA VAL A 151 23.05 2.03 -6.96
C VAL A 151 22.06 3.17 -7.19
N ILE A 152 20.99 2.92 -7.95
CA ILE A 152 19.97 3.94 -8.24
C ILE A 152 19.31 4.45 -6.96
N ARG A 153 18.91 3.56 -6.05
CA ARG A 153 18.33 3.94 -4.76
C ARG A 153 19.27 4.81 -3.92
N LYS A 154 20.56 4.47 -3.90
CA LYS A 154 21.54 5.29 -3.22
C LYS A 154 21.63 6.68 -3.84
N THR A 155 21.76 6.77 -5.16
CA THR A 155 21.80 8.06 -5.87
C THR A 155 20.54 8.88 -5.64
N PHE A 156 19.38 8.24 -5.56
CA PHE A 156 18.10 8.87 -5.23
C PHE A 156 18.09 9.45 -3.81
N PHE A 157 18.55 8.70 -2.80
CA PHE A 157 18.64 9.19 -1.42
C PHE A 157 19.65 10.32 -1.26
N ASP A 158 20.70 10.31 -2.08
CA ASP A 158 21.70 11.38 -2.13
C ASP A 158 21.21 12.61 -2.95
N GLY A 159 20.00 12.57 -3.49
CA GLY A 159 19.39 13.68 -4.26
C GLY A 159 19.92 13.83 -5.69
N GLY A 160 20.60 12.80 -6.22
CA GLY A 160 21.19 12.85 -7.56
C GLY A 160 20.23 12.48 -8.70
N VAL A 161 19.10 11.84 -8.39
CA VAL A 161 18.03 11.51 -9.34
C VAL A 161 16.67 11.62 -8.65
N ASP A 162 15.61 11.87 -9.43
CA ASP A 162 14.24 12.03 -8.92
C ASP A 162 13.41 10.75 -8.99
N GLU A 163 13.89 9.73 -9.68
CA GLU A 163 13.22 8.45 -9.88
C GLU A 163 13.97 7.30 -9.18
N VAL A 164 13.24 6.23 -8.86
CA VAL A 164 13.79 5.09 -8.12
C VAL A 164 13.35 3.75 -8.71
N ILE A 165 14.20 2.74 -8.59
CA ILE A 165 13.85 1.34 -8.90
C ILE A 165 13.43 0.62 -7.63
N THR A 166 12.12 0.45 -7.47
CA THR A 166 11.53 -0.27 -6.34
C THR A 166 11.64 -1.78 -6.51
N THR A 167 11.49 -2.54 -5.43
CA THR A 167 11.36 -4.02 -5.49
C THR A 167 10.22 -4.45 -6.42
N ARG A 168 9.09 -3.72 -6.43
CA ARG A 168 7.98 -3.97 -7.36
C ARG A 168 8.43 -3.81 -8.82
N ARG A 169 9.29 -2.83 -9.12
CA ARG A 169 9.84 -2.64 -10.46
C ARG A 169 10.74 -3.81 -10.86
N LEU A 170 11.56 -4.32 -9.95
CA LEU A 170 12.36 -5.52 -10.18
C LEU A 170 11.49 -6.74 -10.51
N VAL A 171 10.39 -6.93 -9.78
CA VAL A 171 9.40 -7.98 -10.05
C VAL A 171 8.78 -7.82 -11.43
N HIS A 172 8.43 -6.59 -11.83
CA HIS A 172 7.90 -6.34 -13.18
C HIS A 172 8.94 -6.63 -14.28
N ILE A 173 10.23 -6.37 -14.03
CA ILE A 173 11.31 -6.73 -14.99
C ILE A 173 11.40 -8.26 -15.13
N ALA A 174 11.31 -9.00 -14.03
CA ALA A 174 11.29 -10.46 -14.06
C ALA A 174 10.11 -11.00 -14.87
N GLN A 175 8.91 -10.42 -14.69
CA GLN A 175 7.72 -10.77 -15.49
C GLN A 175 7.88 -10.40 -16.96
N ALA A 176 8.45 -9.22 -17.25
CA ALA A 176 8.72 -8.78 -18.62
C ALA A 176 9.71 -9.71 -19.33
N MET A 177 10.67 -10.29 -18.60
CA MET A 177 11.62 -11.26 -19.13
C MET A 177 10.92 -12.52 -19.68
N GLU A 178 9.83 -12.96 -19.05
CA GLU A 178 9.01 -14.08 -19.55
C GLU A 178 8.38 -13.76 -20.92
N ILE A 179 8.04 -12.48 -21.13
CA ILE A 179 7.38 -12.03 -22.36
C ILE A 179 8.40 -11.80 -23.49
N PHE A 180 9.47 -11.06 -23.20
CA PHE A 180 10.39 -10.58 -24.22
C PHE A 180 11.58 -11.52 -24.46
N SER A 181 11.89 -12.40 -23.52
CA SER A 181 13.03 -13.35 -23.57
C SER A 181 14.39 -12.67 -23.77
N ASP A 182 14.48 -11.34 -23.54
CA ASP A 182 15.69 -10.54 -23.64
C ASP A 182 15.79 -9.59 -22.44
N ARG A 183 16.92 -9.65 -21.72
CA ARG A 183 17.13 -8.94 -20.45
C ARG A 183 17.09 -7.43 -20.62
N LEU A 184 17.80 -6.91 -21.64
CA LEU A 184 17.86 -5.46 -21.89
C LEU A 184 16.50 -4.90 -22.30
N THR A 185 15.79 -5.62 -23.15
CA THR A 185 14.42 -5.27 -23.54
C THR A 185 13.48 -5.26 -22.33
N ALA A 186 13.54 -6.28 -21.47
CA ALA A 186 12.72 -6.34 -20.27
C ALA A 186 12.98 -5.14 -19.32
N VAL A 187 14.25 -4.81 -19.08
CA VAL A 187 14.63 -3.63 -18.28
C VAL A 187 14.10 -2.36 -18.94
N ASN A 188 14.40 -2.15 -20.22
CA ASN A 188 14.01 -0.95 -20.97
C ASN A 188 12.48 -0.72 -20.94
N MET A 189 11.68 -1.76 -21.20
CA MET A 189 10.22 -1.66 -21.19
C MET A 189 9.68 -1.29 -19.82
N CYS A 190 10.29 -1.74 -18.75
CA CYS A 190 9.84 -1.45 -17.37
C CYS A 190 10.24 -0.05 -16.87
N ILE A 191 11.20 0.63 -17.51
CA ILE A 191 11.62 2.00 -17.17
C ILE A 191 11.17 3.04 -18.21
N ASN A 192 10.44 2.64 -19.22
CA ASN A 192 10.02 3.47 -20.35
C ASN A 192 9.11 4.64 -19.98
N ARG A 193 8.53 4.65 -18.79
CA ARG A 193 7.70 5.74 -18.27
C ARG A 193 8.52 6.92 -17.71
N PHE A 194 9.81 6.71 -17.47
CA PHE A 194 10.70 7.77 -17.00
C PHE A 194 11.01 8.74 -18.14
N ASP A 195 11.44 9.94 -17.83
CA ASP A 195 11.95 10.86 -18.83
C ASP A 195 13.19 10.28 -19.53
N ASP A 196 13.49 10.80 -20.71
CA ASP A 196 14.53 10.23 -21.57
C ASP A 196 15.93 10.27 -20.95
N ASP A 197 16.26 11.33 -20.20
CA ASP A 197 17.57 11.48 -19.56
C ASP A 197 17.72 10.51 -18.39
N THR A 198 16.73 10.40 -17.54
CA THR A 198 16.70 9.42 -16.42
C THR A 198 16.76 8.00 -16.96
N LYS A 199 15.95 7.69 -17.97
CA LYS A 199 15.93 6.38 -18.60
C LYS A 199 17.29 6.01 -19.17
N GLN A 200 17.93 6.92 -19.92
CA GLN A 200 19.26 6.67 -20.49
C GLN A 200 20.30 6.45 -19.40
N SER A 201 20.32 7.28 -18.37
CA SER A 201 21.21 7.13 -17.22
C SER A 201 21.05 5.78 -16.52
N PHE A 202 19.81 5.30 -16.37
CA PHE A 202 19.54 4.00 -15.75
C PHE A 202 19.99 2.83 -16.64
N LEU A 203 19.84 2.94 -17.98
CA LEU A 203 20.34 1.94 -18.93
C LEU A 203 21.86 1.90 -18.95
N ASP A 204 22.53 3.05 -18.93
CA ASP A 204 23.99 3.14 -18.91
C ASP A 204 24.61 2.52 -17.63
N LEU A 205 23.88 2.60 -16.52
CA LEU A 205 24.26 1.94 -15.26
C LEU A 205 24.00 0.42 -15.27
N TYR A 206 23.12 -0.06 -16.14
CA TYR A 206 22.80 -1.48 -16.26
C TYR A 206 23.75 -2.23 -17.18
N THR A 207 24.24 -1.60 -18.26
CA THR A 207 25.13 -2.16 -19.28
C THR A 207 26.58 -2.06 -18.86
#